data_02f5e2e91fc4b5dec1a6cba6eb0cd02d
#
_entry.id   02f5e2e91fc4b5dec1a6cba6eb0cd02d
#
_cell.length_a   1.000
_cell.length_b   1.000
_cell.length_c   1.000
_cell.angle_alpha   90.00
_cell.angle_beta   90.00
_cell.angle_gamma   90.00
#
_symmetry.space_group_name_H-M   'P 1'
#
loop_
_entity.id
_entity.type
_entity.pdbx_description
1 polymer ?
#
loop_
_entity_poly.entity_id
_entity_poly.type
_entity_poly.pdbx_seq_one_letter_code
_entity_poly.pdbx_strand_id
1 'polypeptide(L)'
;VVPSQRAELGRISPDREMLLDSIGLEWVTPGSAALAQASELATQTGDMAGLSPVDLELLALSIEKNATLVTDDYRLQNLCERGGIPWLSVTMEGIQALWTWELRCTGCGAIQPHPDAPHAGKEELGNCPDCGAVLRLRRSRE
;
A
#
# COMPACT_ATOMS: atom_id res chain seq x y z
N VAL A 1 -1.54 -15.50 0.68
CA VAL A 1 -1.14 -14.60 1.78
C VAL A 1 0.37 -14.54 1.93
N VAL A 2 0.88 -13.46 2.50
CA VAL A 2 2.32 -13.27 2.72
C VAL A 2 2.69 -13.46 4.20
N PRO A 3 3.90 -13.97 4.51
CA PRO A 3 4.32 -14.23 5.90
C PRO A 3 4.26 -13.00 6.83
N SER A 4 4.50 -11.81 6.33
CA SER A 4 4.42 -10.57 7.09
C SER A 4 3.01 -10.27 7.63
N GLN A 5 1.96 -10.73 6.97
CA GLN A 5 0.58 -10.62 7.49
C GLN A 5 0.40 -11.39 8.79
N ARG A 6 1.02 -12.56 8.91
CA ARG A 6 0.98 -13.36 10.13
C ARG A 6 1.62 -12.61 11.29
N ALA A 7 2.79 -12.02 11.04
CA ALA A 7 3.49 -11.23 12.05
C ALA A 7 2.69 -10.00 12.48
N GLU A 8 2.03 -9.33 11.55
CA GLU A 8 1.15 -8.19 11.84
C GLU A 8 -0.07 -8.60 12.68
N LEU A 9 -0.74 -9.69 12.30
CA LEU A 9 -1.88 -10.20 13.06
C LEU A 9 -1.47 -10.64 14.47
N GLY A 10 -0.31 -11.27 14.63
CA GLY A 10 0.22 -11.69 15.93
C GLY A 10 0.49 -10.53 16.89
N ARG A 11 0.86 -9.37 16.37
CA ARG A 11 1.01 -8.14 17.18
C ARG A 11 -0.33 -7.56 17.63
N ILE A 12 -1.37 -7.70 16.80
CA ILE A 12 -2.71 -7.15 17.08
C ILE A 12 -3.52 -8.12 17.93
N SER A 13 -3.51 -9.40 17.61
CA SER A 13 -4.31 -10.43 18.25
C SER A 13 -3.62 -11.79 18.19
N PRO A 14 -2.81 -12.15 19.22
CA PRO A 14 -2.15 -13.47 19.26
C PRO A 14 -3.13 -14.65 19.19
N ASP A 15 -4.32 -14.51 19.76
CA ASP A 15 -5.35 -15.57 19.75
C ASP A 15 -5.84 -15.85 18.32
N ARG A 16 -6.03 -14.80 17.53
CA ARG A 16 -6.42 -14.95 16.11
C ARG A 16 -5.29 -15.51 15.26
N GLU A 17 -4.07 -15.12 15.56
CA GLU A 17 -2.88 -15.64 14.88
C GLU A 17 -2.79 -17.16 15.04
N MET A 18 -3.05 -17.69 16.23
CA MET A 18 -3.05 -19.14 16.47
C MET A 18 -4.09 -19.89 15.63
N LEU A 19 -5.21 -19.26 15.30
CA LEU A 19 -6.25 -19.88 14.46
C LEU A 19 -5.84 -20.03 13.00
N LEU A 20 -4.83 -19.33 12.54
CA LEU A 20 -4.38 -19.40 11.14
C LEU A 20 -3.85 -20.78 10.76
N ASP A 21 -3.31 -21.54 11.71
CA ASP A 21 -2.80 -22.89 11.45
C ASP A 21 -3.93 -23.89 11.15
N SER A 22 -5.17 -23.60 11.55
CA SER A 22 -6.34 -24.42 11.26
C SER A 22 -6.99 -24.10 9.91
N ILE A 23 -6.57 -23.02 9.26
CA ILE A 23 -7.05 -22.56 7.95
C ILE A 23 -6.01 -22.96 6.90
N GLY A 24 -6.42 -23.58 5.82
CA GLY A 24 -5.52 -24.02 4.74
C GLY A 24 -4.99 -22.87 3.89
N LEU A 25 -4.25 -21.93 4.50
CA LEU A 25 -3.65 -20.80 3.82
C LEU A 25 -2.27 -21.15 3.24
N GLU A 26 -2.04 -20.72 2.02
CA GLU A 26 -0.72 -20.82 1.39
C GLU A 26 0.09 -19.54 1.69
N TRP A 27 1.22 -19.72 2.35
CA TRP A 27 2.13 -18.63 2.72
C TRP A 27 3.25 -18.50 1.69
N VAL A 28 3.24 -17.41 0.95
CA VAL A 28 4.15 -17.19 -0.17
C VAL A 28 4.82 -15.83 -0.04
N THR A 29 6.14 -15.82 -0.18
CA THR A 29 6.92 -14.58 -0.26
C THR A 29 7.09 -14.20 -1.74
N PRO A 30 6.68 -12.98 -2.16
CA PRO A 30 6.87 -12.55 -3.53
C PRO A 30 8.34 -12.40 -3.87
N GLY A 31 8.69 -12.67 -5.13
CA GLY A 31 10.05 -12.49 -5.63
C GLY A 31 10.42 -11.01 -5.84
N SER A 32 11.72 -10.75 -5.98
CA SER A 32 12.25 -9.40 -6.15
C SER A 32 11.74 -8.68 -7.39
N ALA A 33 11.51 -9.41 -8.49
CA ALA A 33 10.96 -8.85 -9.72
C ALA A 33 9.53 -8.33 -9.53
N ALA A 34 8.68 -9.10 -8.85
CA ALA A 34 7.31 -8.70 -8.55
C ALA A 34 7.27 -7.52 -7.57
N LEU A 35 8.13 -7.52 -6.56
CA LEU A 35 8.28 -6.39 -5.63
C LEU A 35 8.70 -5.11 -6.36
N ALA A 36 9.62 -5.21 -7.33
CA ALA A 36 10.03 -4.07 -8.15
C ALA A 36 8.87 -3.52 -8.97
N GLN A 37 8.06 -4.38 -9.59
CA GLN A 37 6.89 -3.98 -10.36
C GLN A 37 5.82 -3.30 -9.48
N ALA A 38 5.56 -3.86 -8.30
CA ALA A 38 4.63 -3.26 -7.35
C ALA A 38 5.11 -1.89 -6.86
N SER A 39 6.40 -1.76 -6.57
CA SER A 39 7.03 -0.50 -6.16
C SER A 39 6.96 0.56 -7.26
N GLU A 40 7.22 0.18 -8.51
CA GLU A 40 7.11 1.08 -9.66
C GLU A 40 5.68 1.61 -9.82
N LEU A 41 4.69 0.72 -9.76
CA LEU A 41 3.28 1.09 -9.85
C LEU A 41 2.89 2.06 -8.72
N ALA A 42 3.26 1.75 -7.49
CA ALA A 42 2.99 2.60 -6.32
C ALA A 42 3.69 3.97 -6.41
N THR A 43 4.88 4.03 -6.98
CA THR A 43 5.62 5.27 -7.22
C THR A 43 4.92 6.12 -8.29
N GLN A 44 4.50 5.53 -9.39
CA GLN A 44 3.81 6.23 -10.48
C GLN A 44 2.50 6.86 -10.04
N THR A 45 1.77 6.23 -9.13
CA THR A 45 0.48 6.73 -8.61
C THR A 45 0.62 7.64 -7.40
N GLY A 46 1.82 7.72 -6.81
CA GLY A 46 2.07 8.45 -5.58
C GLY A 46 1.62 7.75 -4.30
N ASP A 47 1.25 6.48 -4.39
CA ASP A 47 0.74 5.71 -3.25
C ASP A 47 1.84 5.13 -2.34
N MET A 48 3.10 5.10 -2.80
CA MET A 48 4.20 4.43 -2.11
C MET A 48 4.31 4.81 -0.62
N ALA A 49 4.25 6.09 -0.31
CA ALA A 49 4.36 6.57 1.07
C ALA A 49 3.17 6.21 1.96
N GLY A 50 2.04 5.88 1.37
CA GLY A 50 0.83 5.50 2.08
C GLY A 50 0.64 4.00 2.24
N LEU A 51 1.52 3.18 1.65
CA LEU A 51 1.49 1.73 1.77
C LEU A 51 2.34 1.26 2.94
N SER A 52 1.88 0.21 3.61
CA SER A 52 2.73 -0.57 4.51
C SER A 52 3.61 -1.53 3.70
N PRO A 53 4.72 -2.04 4.29
CA PRO A 53 5.50 -3.11 3.65
C PRO A 53 4.66 -4.36 3.33
N VAL A 54 3.70 -4.70 4.20
CA VAL A 54 2.77 -5.82 3.99
C VAL A 54 1.88 -5.58 2.76
N ASP A 55 1.34 -4.38 2.61
CA ASP A 55 0.51 -4.02 1.45
C ASP A 55 1.29 -4.15 0.14
N LEU A 56 2.54 -3.70 0.13
CA LEU A 56 3.42 -3.81 -1.03
C LEU A 56 3.70 -5.27 -1.40
N GLU A 57 3.94 -6.12 -0.41
CA GLU A 57 4.15 -7.56 -0.62
C GLU A 57 2.87 -8.23 -1.16
N LEU A 58 1.69 -7.87 -0.66
CA LEU A 58 0.41 -8.38 -1.16
C LEU A 58 0.17 -7.99 -2.62
N LEU A 59 0.43 -6.75 -2.96
CA LEU A 59 0.33 -6.26 -4.32
C LEU A 59 1.30 -7.02 -5.24
N ALA A 60 2.56 -7.18 -4.81
CA ALA A 60 3.58 -7.92 -5.54
C ALA A 60 3.18 -9.39 -5.75
N LEU A 61 2.65 -10.05 -4.72
CA LEU A 61 2.20 -11.44 -4.81
C LEU A 61 1.04 -11.58 -5.80
N SER A 62 0.12 -10.63 -5.82
CA SER A 62 -0.99 -10.61 -6.79
C SER A 62 -0.48 -10.49 -8.23
N ILE A 63 0.54 -9.68 -8.46
CA ILE A 63 1.20 -9.55 -9.76
C ILE A 63 1.88 -10.86 -10.15
N GLU A 64 2.70 -11.42 -9.25
CA GLU A 64 3.48 -12.63 -9.50
C GLU A 64 2.61 -13.85 -9.82
N LYS A 65 1.53 -14.02 -9.05
CA LYS A 65 0.62 -15.16 -9.18
C LYS A 65 -0.53 -14.92 -10.16
N ASN A 66 -0.63 -13.73 -10.72
CA ASN A 66 -1.79 -13.31 -11.51
C ASN A 66 -3.11 -13.61 -10.78
N ALA A 67 -3.14 -13.25 -9.51
CA ALA A 67 -4.21 -13.58 -8.58
C ALA A 67 -5.06 -12.36 -8.23
N THR A 68 -6.29 -12.60 -7.82
CA THR A 68 -7.20 -11.56 -7.33
C THR A 68 -6.81 -11.14 -5.92
N LEU A 69 -6.61 -9.84 -5.72
CA LEU A 69 -6.35 -9.25 -4.41
C LEU A 69 -7.67 -8.95 -3.70
N VAL A 70 -7.86 -9.52 -2.52
CA VAL A 70 -9.03 -9.22 -1.67
C VAL A 70 -8.64 -8.16 -0.67
N THR A 71 -9.25 -6.98 -0.78
CA THR A 71 -8.91 -5.84 0.08
C THR A 71 -10.06 -4.83 0.17
N ASP A 72 -10.23 -4.24 1.35
CA ASP A 72 -11.10 -3.08 1.56
C ASP A 72 -10.32 -1.75 1.64
N ASP A 73 -9.00 -1.81 1.50
CA ASP A 73 -8.14 -0.62 1.45
C ASP A 73 -8.28 0.06 0.09
N TYR A 74 -8.79 1.28 0.09
CA TYR A 74 -9.00 2.07 -1.13
C TYR A 74 -7.71 2.38 -1.89
N ARG A 75 -6.57 2.47 -1.21
CA ARG A 75 -5.28 2.64 -1.89
C ARG A 75 -4.89 1.42 -2.69
N LEU A 76 -5.00 0.23 -2.10
CA LEU A 76 -4.76 -1.02 -2.80
C LEU A 76 -5.73 -1.22 -3.95
N GLN A 77 -7.00 -0.90 -3.77
CA GLN A 77 -8.00 -0.96 -4.84
C GLN A 77 -7.63 -0.02 -5.99
N ASN A 78 -7.22 1.22 -5.68
CA ASN A 78 -6.77 2.20 -6.68
C ASN A 78 -5.54 1.69 -7.46
N LEU A 79 -4.57 1.11 -6.77
CA LEU A 79 -3.38 0.52 -7.40
C LEU A 79 -3.75 -0.66 -8.31
N CYS A 80 -4.66 -1.53 -7.87
CA CYS A 80 -5.14 -2.64 -8.67
C CYS A 80 -5.83 -2.17 -9.95
N GLU A 81 -6.70 -1.16 -9.85
CA GLU A 81 -7.35 -0.57 -11.03
C GLU A 81 -6.35 0.01 -12.02
N ARG A 82 -5.36 0.74 -11.54
CA ARG A 82 -4.33 1.32 -12.39
C ARG A 82 -3.39 0.29 -13.00
N GLY A 83 -3.09 -0.76 -12.27
CA GLY A 83 -2.19 -1.82 -12.72
C GLY A 83 -2.89 -2.94 -13.50
N GLY A 84 -4.20 -2.89 -13.65
CA GLY A 84 -4.96 -3.97 -14.28
C GLY A 84 -4.96 -5.26 -13.47
N ILE A 85 -4.83 -5.16 -12.15
CA ILE A 85 -4.83 -6.30 -11.22
C ILE A 85 -6.26 -6.55 -10.75
N PRO A 86 -6.78 -7.77 -10.87
CA PRO A 86 -8.12 -8.07 -10.38
C PRO A 86 -8.19 -7.96 -8.87
N TRP A 87 -9.25 -7.36 -8.36
CA TRP A 87 -9.47 -7.19 -6.94
C TRP A 87 -10.93 -7.38 -6.55
N LEU A 88 -11.16 -7.73 -5.28
CA LEU A 88 -12.48 -7.85 -4.67
C LEU A 88 -12.47 -7.13 -3.32
N SER A 89 -13.59 -6.51 -3.00
CA SER A 89 -13.87 -5.98 -1.66
C SER A 89 -14.57 -7.04 -0.81
N VAL A 90 -14.24 -7.10 0.48
CA VAL A 90 -14.97 -7.92 1.44
C VAL A 90 -16.35 -7.29 1.72
N THR A 91 -16.41 -5.96 1.73
CA THR A 91 -17.67 -5.21 1.78
C THR A 91 -18.18 -4.92 0.37
N MET A 92 -19.43 -4.49 0.25
CA MET A 92 -20.02 -4.13 -1.05
C MET A 92 -19.54 -2.77 -1.59
N GLU A 93 -18.77 -2.04 -0.79
CA GLU A 93 -18.23 -0.74 -1.16
C GLU A 93 -16.84 -0.90 -1.76
N GLY A 94 -16.58 -0.19 -2.82
CA GLY A 94 -15.28 -0.12 -3.49
C GLY A 94 -14.89 1.32 -3.79
N ILE A 95 -13.77 1.51 -4.50
CA ILE A 95 -13.39 2.84 -4.97
C ILE A 95 -14.39 3.35 -6.01
N GLN A 96 -14.71 4.65 -5.92
CA GLN A 96 -15.62 5.32 -6.86
C GLN A 96 -14.89 6.33 -7.74
N ALA A 97 -13.59 6.59 -7.45
CA ALA A 97 -12.75 7.47 -8.23
C ALA A 97 -11.28 7.06 -8.08
N LEU A 98 -10.52 7.23 -9.15
CA LEU A 98 -9.08 7.06 -9.12
C LEU A 98 -8.42 8.31 -8.54
N TRP A 99 -7.43 8.10 -7.67
CA TRP A 99 -6.72 9.17 -7.00
C TRP A 99 -5.22 9.05 -7.25
N THR A 100 -4.56 10.17 -7.39
CA THR A 100 -3.12 10.30 -7.30
C THR A 100 -2.78 11.05 -6.02
N TRP A 101 -1.72 10.63 -5.36
CA TRP A 101 -1.27 11.27 -4.13
C TRP A 101 -0.05 12.13 -4.41
N GLU A 102 -0.06 13.34 -3.86
CA GLU A 102 1.04 14.29 -3.95
C GLU A 102 1.60 14.55 -2.56
N LEU A 103 2.93 14.56 -2.44
CA LEU A 103 3.61 14.97 -1.23
C LEU A 103 3.72 16.49 -1.24
N ARG A 104 2.94 17.17 -0.40
CA ARG A 104 2.89 18.63 -0.35
C ARG A 104 3.36 19.18 0.98
N CYS A 105 4.02 20.32 0.92
CA CYS A 105 4.34 21.12 2.09
C CYS A 105 3.07 21.74 2.68
N THR A 106 2.91 21.65 4.01
CA THR A 106 1.79 22.26 4.73
C THR A 106 1.92 23.77 4.87
N GLY A 107 3.12 24.31 4.70
CA GLY A 107 3.39 25.74 4.77
C GLY A 107 3.31 26.44 3.41
N CYS A 108 4.26 26.17 2.52
CA CYS A 108 4.35 26.86 1.22
C CYS A 108 3.57 26.19 0.09
N GLY A 109 3.03 24.98 0.28
CA GLY A 109 2.29 24.25 -0.73
C GLY A 109 3.13 23.60 -1.83
N ALA A 110 4.46 23.66 -1.76
CA ALA A 110 5.35 23.08 -2.75
C ALA A 110 5.18 21.54 -2.81
N ILE A 111 5.16 21.00 -4.02
CA ILE A 111 5.14 19.56 -4.26
C ILE A 111 6.55 19.02 -4.17
N GLN A 112 6.75 17.96 -3.39
CA GLN A 112 8.02 17.31 -3.17
C GLN A 112 8.04 15.91 -3.78
N PRO A 113 9.23 15.36 -4.10
CA PRO A 113 9.37 13.97 -4.55
C PRO A 113 8.84 13.00 -3.49
N HIS A 114 8.22 11.91 -3.96
CA HIS A 114 7.78 10.83 -3.07
C HIS A 114 8.99 10.06 -2.50
N PRO A 115 8.86 9.52 -1.27
CA PRO A 115 9.87 8.62 -0.74
C PRO A 115 9.96 7.33 -1.56
N ASP A 116 11.16 6.77 -1.62
CA ASP A 116 11.45 5.56 -2.42
C ASP A 116 11.03 4.25 -1.75
N ALA A 117 10.54 4.30 -0.53
CA ALA A 117 10.16 3.13 0.26
C ALA A 117 8.76 3.26 0.87
N PRO A 118 8.08 2.12 1.13
CA PRO A 118 6.83 2.13 1.87
C PRO A 118 6.99 2.74 3.25
N HIS A 119 5.99 3.51 3.67
CA HIS A 119 5.98 4.18 4.96
C HIS A 119 4.74 3.77 5.75
N ALA A 120 4.95 3.04 6.84
CA ALA A 120 3.86 2.54 7.67
C ALA A 120 3.56 3.53 8.80
N GLY A 121 2.31 4.00 8.85
CA GLY A 121 1.81 4.79 9.96
C GLY A 121 1.69 6.28 9.68
N LYS A 122 1.45 7.03 10.75
CA LYS A 122 1.26 8.50 10.73
C LYS A 122 2.58 9.26 10.92
N GLU A 123 3.70 8.60 10.69
CA GLU A 123 5.00 9.24 10.84
C GLU A 123 5.17 10.41 9.85
N GLU A 124 5.95 11.38 10.26
CA GLU A 124 6.24 12.54 9.45
C GLU A 124 7.06 12.14 8.22
N LEU A 125 6.61 12.54 7.04
CA LEU A 125 7.28 12.31 5.77
C LEU A 125 8.43 13.28 5.51
N GLY A 126 8.92 13.93 6.56
CA GLY A 126 9.98 14.89 6.52
C GLY A 126 9.50 16.34 6.46
N ASN A 127 10.46 17.24 6.30
CA ASN A 127 10.22 18.68 6.27
C ASN A 127 10.54 19.24 4.89
N CYS A 128 9.83 20.30 4.52
CA CYS A 128 10.06 21.00 3.27
C CYS A 128 11.46 21.62 3.24
N PRO A 129 12.26 21.38 2.18
CA PRO A 129 13.58 21.99 2.06
C PRO A 129 13.53 23.51 1.87
N ASP A 130 12.40 24.06 1.42
CA ASP A 130 12.26 25.49 1.13
C ASP A 130 11.81 26.31 2.34
N CYS A 131 10.87 25.79 3.16
CA CYS A 131 10.29 26.53 4.27
C CYS A 131 10.34 25.84 5.63
N GLY A 132 10.76 24.59 5.69
CA GLY A 132 10.89 23.81 6.92
C GLY A 132 9.59 23.24 7.49
N ALA A 133 8.43 23.51 6.89
CA ALA A 133 7.15 22.98 7.35
C ALA A 133 7.02 21.48 7.04
N VAL A 134 6.17 20.79 7.79
CA VAL A 134 5.94 19.35 7.65
C VAL A 134 5.34 19.02 6.27
N LEU A 135 5.79 17.93 5.67
CA LEU A 135 5.25 17.39 4.44
C LEU A 135 4.09 16.45 4.73
N ARG A 136 3.04 16.50 3.92
CA ARG A 136 1.88 15.61 4.01
C ARG A 136 1.40 15.14 2.65
N LEU A 137 0.87 13.92 2.61
CA LEU A 137 0.20 13.41 1.43
C LEU A 137 -1.16 14.09 1.25
N ARG A 138 -1.40 14.56 0.04
CA ARG A 138 -2.68 15.14 -0.39
C ARG A 138 -3.19 14.42 -1.63
N ARG A 139 -4.50 14.24 -1.72
CA ARG A 139 -5.13 13.68 -2.90
C ARG A 139 -5.13 14.70 -4.04
N SER A 140 -4.71 14.23 -5.21
CA SER A 140 -4.95 14.93 -6.48
C SER A 140 -5.94 14.09 -7.29
N ARG A 141 -7.07 14.66 -7.65
CA ARG A 141 -8.06 13.95 -8.46
C ARG A 141 -7.65 14.02 -9.92
N GLU A 142 -7.63 12.91 -10.55
CA GLU A 142 -7.43 12.82 -11.99
C GLU A 142 -8.64 13.29 -12.79
#